data_7ecd3abed592669ad9b0b5e9090d2aa4
#
_entry.id   7ecd3abed592669ad9b0b5e9090d2aa4
#
_cell.length_a   1.000
_cell.length_b   1.000
_cell.length_c   1.000
_cell.angle_alpha   90.00
_cell.angle_beta   90.00
_cell.angle_gamma   90.00
#
_symmetry.space_group_name_H-M   'P 1'
#
loop_
_entity.id
_entity.type
_entity.pdbx_description
1 polymer ?
#
loop_
_entity_poly.entity_id
_entity_poly.type
_entity_poly.pdbx_seq_one_letter_code
_entity_poly.pdbx_strand_id
1 'polypeptide(L)'
;MSSMQAFELKGADGKLIRGDRVEGKHRQILFITGFLSKRWGNKSKALAQWCQENGWGFCCYDVRGFGESEGTFTDYTLSDWISDARAVMTTLQDGPPLTVVGNSLGGWIAWLMAQEFTSIERLVLIAPAFNMMGVRAKQISDERRHAWHSAGWMPWDDDPVHRNYPIAWKWVEESEALWKTTFDRLRPVKTTILHGLHDTVILPVGSSQFVDRLLVCEATFPIKLKLVPGDHRLSSPEHLDLFQRSVQEKD
;
A
#
# COMPACT_ATOMS: atom_id res chain seq x y z
N MET A 1 -4.15 -18.85 21.88
CA MET A 1 -4.04 -17.79 20.87
C MET A 1 -2.56 -17.67 20.52
N SER A 2 -2.19 -17.64 19.22
CA SER A 2 -0.79 -17.42 18.81
C SER A 2 -0.37 -16.01 19.23
N SER A 3 0.84 -15.87 19.76
CA SER A 3 1.40 -14.55 20.11
C SER A 3 1.93 -13.85 18.87
N MET A 4 1.91 -12.52 18.86
CA MET A 4 2.60 -11.73 17.85
C MET A 4 4.10 -12.01 17.94
N GLN A 5 4.74 -12.30 16.81
CA GLN A 5 6.16 -12.60 16.68
C GLN A 5 6.82 -11.62 15.72
N ALA A 6 7.92 -11.02 16.15
CA ALA A 6 8.75 -10.24 15.26
C ALA A 6 9.45 -11.16 14.25
N PHE A 7 9.69 -10.66 13.05
CA PHE A 7 10.49 -11.34 12.05
C PHE A 7 11.45 -10.37 11.36
N GLU A 8 12.50 -10.94 10.78
CA GLU A 8 13.48 -10.24 9.96
C GLU A 8 13.67 -10.99 8.64
N LEU A 9 13.69 -10.24 7.53
CA LEU A 9 13.96 -10.76 6.20
C LEU A 9 15.07 -9.93 5.56
N LYS A 10 15.89 -10.55 4.72
CA LYS A 10 16.88 -9.80 3.93
C LYS A 10 16.23 -9.24 2.67
N GLY A 11 16.32 -7.95 2.48
CA GLY A 11 16.02 -7.29 1.21
C GLY A 11 17.07 -7.60 0.14
N ALA A 12 16.87 -7.08 -1.08
CA ALA A 12 17.73 -7.35 -2.23
C ALA A 12 19.19 -6.89 -2.04
N ASP A 13 19.42 -5.87 -1.22
CA ASP A 13 20.75 -5.34 -0.86
C ASP A 13 21.34 -5.97 0.41
N GLY A 14 20.66 -6.97 0.99
CA GLY A 14 21.04 -7.64 2.23
C GLY A 14 20.66 -6.93 3.52
N LYS A 15 20.10 -5.72 3.47
CA LYS A 15 19.57 -5.00 4.63
C LYS A 15 18.28 -5.63 5.13
N LEU A 16 18.04 -5.52 6.43
CA LEU A 16 16.90 -6.19 7.08
C LEU A 16 15.59 -5.41 6.90
N ILE A 17 14.58 -6.12 6.45
CA ILE A 17 13.16 -5.77 6.52
C ILE A 17 12.64 -6.32 7.85
N ARG A 18 12.08 -5.48 8.70
CA ARG A 18 11.52 -5.86 9.99
C ARG A 18 10.00 -5.80 9.99
N GLY A 19 9.39 -6.80 10.56
CA GLY A 19 7.95 -6.89 10.64
C GLY A 19 7.49 -7.70 11.85
N ASP A 20 6.17 -7.78 11.97
CA ASP A 20 5.51 -8.58 12.99
C ASP A 20 4.43 -9.44 12.34
N ARG A 21 4.27 -10.67 12.84
CA ARG A 21 3.23 -11.59 12.37
C ARG A 21 2.61 -12.36 13.50
N VAL A 22 1.38 -12.76 13.31
CA VAL A 22 0.70 -13.80 14.07
C VAL A 22 0.19 -14.86 13.10
N GLU A 23 0.42 -16.11 13.40
CA GLU A 23 -0.04 -17.21 12.55
C GLU A 23 -1.54 -17.46 12.73
N GLY A 24 -2.21 -17.73 11.61
CA GLY A 24 -3.62 -18.12 11.57
C GLY A 24 -3.80 -19.44 10.82
N LYS A 25 -4.86 -20.17 11.12
CA LYS A 25 -5.12 -21.50 10.54
C LYS A 25 -5.93 -21.47 9.25
N HIS A 26 -6.80 -20.48 9.08
CA HIS A 26 -7.83 -20.51 8.04
C HIS A 26 -7.66 -19.42 7.00
N ARG A 27 -7.21 -18.25 7.40
CA ARG A 27 -6.97 -17.07 6.56
C ARG A 27 -5.88 -16.21 7.17
N GLN A 28 -5.29 -15.36 6.36
CA GLN A 28 -4.28 -14.41 6.82
C GLN A 28 -4.45 -13.05 6.14
N ILE A 29 -4.02 -12.01 6.82
CA ILE A 29 -4.00 -10.64 6.31
C ILE A 29 -2.54 -10.17 6.25
N LEU A 30 -2.12 -9.63 5.10
CA LEU A 30 -0.95 -8.78 5.01
C LEU A 30 -1.40 -7.32 4.95
N PHE A 31 -0.90 -6.50 5.86
CA PHE A 31 -1.12 -5.06 5.86
C PHE A 31 0.11 -4.33 5.32
N ILE A 32 -0.06 -3.60 4.21
CA ILE A 32 0.98 -2.77 3.59
C ILE A 32 0.71 -1.30 3.90
N THR A 33 1.65 -0.65 4.58
CA THR A 33 1.51 0.74 5.03
C THR A 33 1.63 1.75 3.90
N GLY A 34 1.20 2.99 4.16
CA GLY A 34 1.37 4.12 3.25
C GLY A 34 2.78 4.71 3.28
N PHE A 35 3.01 5.68 2.39
CA PHE A 35 4.25 6.44 2.31
C PHE A 35 4.56 7.11 3.65
N LEU A 36 5.81 7.00 4.11
CA LEU A 36 6.29 7.50 5.40
C LEU A 36 5.44 7.07 6.62
N SER A 37 4.89 5.86 6.57
CA SER A 37 4.08 5.30 7.65
C SER A 37 4.74 4.06 8.23
N LYS A 38 4.87 4.00 9.57
CA LYS A 38 5.34 2.81 10.27
C LYS A 38 4.28 1.71 10.25
N ARG A 39 4.72 0.44 10.34
CA ARG A 39 3.86 -0.75 10.34
C ARG A 39 2.78 -0.72 11.42
N TRP A 40 3.05 -0.12 12.58
CA TRP A 40 2.09 0.01 13.66
C TRP A 40 1.41 1.37 13.70
N GLY A 41 0.20 1.42 13.18
CA GLY A 41 -0.73 2.54 13.24
C GLY A 41 -2.12 2.09 13.67
N ASN A 42 -3.10 3.00 13.70
CA ASN A 42 -4.46 2.68 14.14
C ASN A 42 -5.09 1.54 13.33
N LYS A 43 -4.92 1.55 11.99
CA LYS A 43 -5.49 0.53 11.10
C LYS A 43 -4.85 -0.85 11.31
N SER A 44 -3.52 -0.92 11.33
CA SER A 44 -2.81 -2.19 11.52
C SER A 44 -3.07 -2.79 12.89
N LYS A 45 -3.13 -1.96 13.94
CA LYS A 45 -3.49 -2.40 15.30
C LYS A 45 -4.91 -2.96 15.36
N ALA A 46 -5.89 -2.25 14.80
CA ALA A 46 -7.28 -2.69 14.76
C ALA A 46 -7.45 -4.01 13.99
N LEU A 47 -6.77 -4.14 12.83
CA LEU A 47 -6.82 -5.37 12.04
C LEU A 47 -6.09 -6.53 12.73
N ALA A 48 -4.94 -6.28 13.36
CA ALA A 48 -4.21 -7.31 14.10
C ALA A 48 -5.03 -7.86 15.28
N GLN A 49 -5.64 -6.96 16.05
CA GLN A 49 -6.55 -7.36 17.15
C GLN A 49 -7.71 -8.18 16.62
N TRP A 50 -8.37 -7.67 15.57
CA TRP A 50 -9.49 -8.37 14.95
C TRP A 50 -9.08 -9.76 14.42
N CYS A 51 -7.90 -9.90 13.81
CA CYS A 51 -7.36 -11.20 13.37
C CYS A 51 -7.19 -12.16 14.53
N GLN A 52 -6.63 -11.70 15.65
CA GLN A 52 -6.46 -12.52 16.85
C GLN A 52 -7.79 -13.01 17.42
N GLU A 53 -8.81 -12.13 17.47
CA GLU A 53 -10.15 -12.46 17.96
C GLU A 53 -10.86 -13.49 17.06
N ASN A 54 -10.57 -13.47 15.74
CA ASN A 54 -11.20 -14.35 14.75
C ASN A 54 -10.34 -15.55 14.32
N GLY A 55 -9.17 -15.75 14.94
CA GLY A 55 -8.26 -16.87 14.62
C GLY A 55 -7.60 -16.77 13.24
N TRP A 56 -7.50 -15.54 12.68
CA TRP A 56 -6.81 -15.25 11.42
C TRP A 56 -5.34 -14.92 11.68
N GLY A 57 -4.49 -15.20 10.69
CA GLY A 57 -3.13 -14.70 10.67
C GLY A 57 -3.09 -13.22 10.30
N PHE A 58 -2.07 -12.53 10.79
CA PHE A 58 -1.79 -11.14 10.47
C PHE A 58 -0.30 -10.93 10.25
N CYS A 59 0.06 -10.11 9.29
CA CYS A 59 1.44 -9.70 9.03
C CYS A 59 1.48 -8.22 8.67
N CYS A 60 2.47 -7.51 9.21
CA CYS A 60 2.81 -6.16 8.77
C CYS A 60 4.32 -5.95 8.86
N TYR A 61 4.86 -5.02 8.09
CA TYR A 61 6.29 -4.73 8.04
C TYR A 61 6.56 -3.25 7.79
N ASP A 62 7.75 -2.82 8.14
CA ASP A 62 8.31 -1.55 7.69
C ASP A 62 9.16 -1.80 6.43
N VAL A 63 9.07 -0.89 5.46
CA VAL A 63 9.94 -0.92 4.27
C VAL A 63 11.38 -0.54 4.63
N ARG A 64 12.37 -1.00 3.86
CA ARG A 64 13.76 -0.57 4.07
C ARG A 64 13.88 0.96 3.99
N GLY A 65 14.76 1.50 4.83
CA GLY A 65 14.99 2.94 4.98
C GLY A 65 13.92 3.68 5.78
N PHE A 66 12.92 2.96 6.34
CA PHE A 66 11.89 3.56 7.17
C PHE A 66 11.46 2.65 8.34
N GLY A 67 10.94 3.27 9.40
CA GLY A 67 10.48 2.56 10.59
C GLY A 67 11.63 1.91 11.36
N GLU A 68 11.55 0.60 11.57
CA GLU A 68 12.58 -0.21 12.24
C GLU A 68 13.41 -1.04 11.25
N SER A 69 13.06 -1.05 9.96
CA SER A 69 13.85 -1.70 8.92
C SER A 69 15.15 -0.95 8.67
N GLU A 70 16.17 -1.66 8.22
CA GLU A 70 17.50 -1.10 8.00
C GLU A 70 17.59 -0.21 6.76
N GLY A 71 18.68 0.57 6.69
CA GLY A 71 18.99 1.47 5.59
C GLY A 71 18.56 2.90 5.86
N THR A 72 18.85 3.78 4.91
CA THR A 72 18.49 5.20 4.95
C THR A 72 17.42 5.47 3.90
N PHE A 73 16.42 6.27 4.21
CA PHE A 73 15.29 6.54 3.30
C PHE A 73 15.74 6.93 1.88
N THR A 74 16.79 7.73 1.80
CA THR A 74 17.35 8.21 0.51
C THR A 74 17.99 7.13 -0.35
N ASP A 75 18.29 5.96 0.20
CA ASP A 75 18.91 4.86 -0.55
C ASP A 75 17.86 4.05 -1.34
N TYR A 76 16.55 4.30 -1.12
CA TYR A 76 15.47 3.48 -1.64
C TYR A 76 14.47 4.28 -2.47
N THR A 77 13.88 3.57 -3.42
CA THR A 77 12.85 4.09 -4.31
C THR A 77 11.59 3.22 -4.27
N LEU A 78 10.61 3.54 -5.11
CA LEU A 78 9.37 2.77 -5.22
C LEU A 78 9.64 1.30 -5.60
N SER A 79 10.58 1.07 -6.51
CA SER A 79 10.95 -0.28 -6.95
C SER A 79 11.55 -1.11 -5.81
N ASP A 80 12.32 -0.48 -4.92
CA ASP A 80 12.87 -1.14 -3.73
C ASP A 80 11.78 -1.53 -2.75
N TRP A 81 10.81 -0.65 -2.49
CA TRP A 81 9.68 -0.94 -1.60
C TRP A 81 8.73 -2.00 -2.18
N ILE A 82 8.58 -2.06 -3.51
CA ILE A 82 7.88 -3.15 -4.19
C ILE A 82 8.67 -4.47 -4.01
N SER A 83 10.00 -4.42 -4.09
CA SER A 83 10.86 -5.58 -3.83
C SER A 83 10.73 -6.08 -2.38
N ASP A 84 10.61 -5.18 -1.40
CA ASP A 84 10.34 -5.53 -0.01
C ASP A 84 9.01 -6.25 0.15
N ALA A 85 7.96 -5.72 -0.51
CA ALA A 85 6.65 -6.37 -0.52
C ALA A 85 6.71 -7.78 -1.11
N ARG A 86 7.44 -7.98 -2.20
CA ARG A 86 7.67 -9.33 -2.79
C ARG A 86 8.38 -10.27 -1.83
N ALA A 87 9.41 -9.80 -1.13
CA ALA A 87 10.14 -10.61 -0.16
C ALA A 87 9.21 -11.08 0.97
N VAL A 88 8.37 -10.19 1.50
CA VAL A 88 7.38 -10.56 2.52
C VAL A 88 6.32 -11.50 1.94
N MET A 89 5.77 -11.22 0.75
CA MET A 89 4.78 -12.07 0.08
C MET A 89 5.29 -13.50 -0.13
N THR A 90 6.55 -13.66 -0.51
CA THR A 90 7.17 -14.98 -0.70
C THR A 90 7.12 -15.83 0.57
N THR A 91 7.16 -15.24 1.75
CA THR A 91 7.05 -15.97 3.03
C THR A 91 5.61 -16.36 3.39
N LEU A 92 4.62 -15.78 2.73
CA LEU A 92 3.19 -15.97 3.03
C LEU A 92 2.45 -16.79 1.98
N GLN A 93 3.01 -16.94 0.77
CA GLN A 93 2.29 -17.49 -0.38
C GLN A 93 1.85 -18.95 -0.24
N ASP A 94 2.60 -19.74 0.53
CA ASP A 94 2.31 -21.17 0.75
C ASP A 94 1.43 -21.40 2.00
N GLY A 95 0.98 -20.32 2.62
CA GLY A 95 0.11 -20.33 3.80
C GLY A 95 -1.38 -20.37 3.46
N PRO A 96 -2.24 -20.07 4.46
CA PRO A 96 -3.68 -19.94 4.25
C PRO A 96 -4.03 -18.86 3.22
N PRO A 97 -5.27 -18.89 2.66
CA PRO A 97 -5.74 -17.85 1.72
C PRO A 97 -5.48 -16.42 2.22
N LEU A 98 -4.90 -15.59 1.35
CA LEU A 98 -4.38 -14.29 1.72
C LEU A 98 -5.31 -13.15 1.28
N THR A 99 -5.62 -12.28 2.23
CA THR A 99 -6.18 -10.96 1.96
C THR A 99 -5.07 -9.91 2.13
N VAL A 100 -4.83 -9.07 1.13
CA VAL A 100 -3.90 -7.95 1.28
C VAL A 100 -4.69 -6.66 1.49
N VAL A 101 -4.34 -5.95 2.57
CA VAL A 101 -4.90 -4.64 2.90
C VAL A 101 -3.80 -3.61 2.69
N GLY A 102 -3.99 -2.71 1.73
CA GLY A 102 -3.00 -1.68 1.41
C GLY A 102 -3.55 -0.27 1.67
N ASN A 103 -2.79 0.56 2.35
CA ASN A 103 -3.16 1.95 2.64
C ASN A 103 -2.35 2.93 1.80
N SER A 104 -2.99 3.88 1.13
CA SER A 104 -2.31 4.93 0.35
C SER A 104 -1.32 4.32 -0.67
N LEU A 105 -0.02 4.64 -0.62
CA LEU A 105 0.99 4.00 -1.47
C LEU A 105 0.99 2.47 -1.31
N GLY A 106 0.81 1.97 -0.09
CA GLY A 106 0.67 0.54 0.16
C GLY A 106 -0.52 -0.09 -0.57
N GLY A 107 -1.57 0.69 -0.86
CA GLY A 107 -2.68 0.26 -1.71
C GLY A 107 -2.25 0.00 -3.16
N TRP A 108 -1.40 0.85 -3.71
CA TRP A 108 -0.86 0.61 -5.04
C TRP A 108 0.10 -0.59 -5.07
N ILE A 109 0.99 -0.69 -4.08
CA ILE A 109 1.88 -1.86 -3.93
C ILE A 109 1.05 -3.15 -3.79
N ALA A 110 -0.01 -3.15 -2.97
CA ALA A 110 -0.91 -4.29 -2.83
C ALA A 110 -1.56 -4.71 -4.16
N TRP A 111 -1.98 -3.73 -4.97
CA TRP A 111 -2.49 -3.99 -6.32
C TRP A 111 -1.45 -4.69 -7.19
N LEU A 112 -0.21 -4.21 -7.21
CA LEU A 112 0.88 -4.81 -7.98
C LEU A 112 1.18 -6.24 -7.51
N MET A 113 1.24 -6.48 -6.20
CA MET A 113 1.42 -7.82 -5.63
C MET A 113 0.29 -8.76 -6.06
N ALA A 114 -0.93 -8.27 -6.13
CA ALA A 114 -2.08 -9.09 -6.54
C ALA A 114 -2.01 -9.53 -8.02
N GLN A 115 -1.31 -8.82 -8.87
CA GLN A 115 -1.10 -9.24 -10.25
C GLN A 115 0.00 -10.33 -10.37
N GLU A 116 0.89 -10.43 -9.38
CA GLU A 116 2.02 -11.36 -9.37
C GLU A 116 1.74 -12.65 -8.57
N PHE A 117 1.07 -12.55 -7.42
CA PHE A 117 0.89 -13.64 -6.47
C PHE A 117 -0.54 -14.23 -6.51
N THR A 118 -0.65 -15.47 -6.93
CA THR A 118 -1.95 -16.17 -7.03
C THR A 118 -2.57 -16.53 -5.68
N SER A 119 -1.76 -16.55 -4.61
CA SER A 119 -2.23 -16.75 -3.24
C SER A 119 -3.09 -15.60 -2.69
N ILE A 120 -3.07 -14.43 -3.34
CA ILE A 120 -3.93 -13.31 -2.96
C ILE A 120 -5.33 -13.54 -3.54
N GLU A 121 -6.31 -13.78 -2.66
CA GLU A 121 -7.71 -13.98 -3.03
C GLU A 121 -8.53 -12.69 -2.96
N ARG A 122 -8.09 -11.74 -2.13
CA ARG A 122 -8.82 -10.50 -1.88
C ARG A 122 -7.88 -9.31 -1.66
N LEU A 123 -8.31 -8.14 -2.16
CA LEU A 123 -7.71 -6.85 -1.88
C LEU A 123 -8.69 -5.92 -1.17
N VAL A 124 -8.19 -5.21 -0.16
CA VAL A 124 -8.85 -4.04 0.42
C VAL A 124 -7.89 -2.87 0.32
N LEU A 125 -8.20 -1.89 -0.53
CA LEU A 125 -7.36 -0.74 -0.81
C LEU A 125 -7.97 0.48 -0.14
N ILE A 126 -7.23 1.09 0.78
CA ILE A 126 -7.68 2.23 1.58
C ILE A 126 -7.02 3.49 1.03
N ALA A 127 -7.81 4.40 0.45
CA ALA A 127 -7.34 5.63 -0.18
C ALA A 127 -6.08 5.41 -1.05
N PRO A 128 -6.12 4.45 -2.02
CA PRO A 128 -4.92 4.03 -2.74
C PRO A 128 -4.32 5.18 -3.55
N ALA A 129 -3.00 5.35 -3.43
CA ALA A 129 -2.24 6.41 -4.10
C ALA A 129 -1.62 5.89 -5.40
N PHE A 130 -2.46 5.55 -6.38
CA PHE A 130 -2.01 5.10 -7.70
C PHE A 130 -1.17 6.19 -8.41
N ASN A 131 -0.03 5.80 -8.97
CA ASN A 131 0.90 6.72 -9.64
C ASN A 131 1.26 7.96 -8.80
N MET A 132 1.44 7.77 -7.49
CA MET A 132 1.51 8.87 -6.51
C MET A 132 2.49 9.98 -6.93
N MET A 133 3.73 9.65 -7.25
CA MET A 133 4.75 10.65 -7.58
C MET A 133 4.59 11.21 -8.99
N GLY A 134 4.08 10.44 -9.94
CA GLY A 134 3.72 10.96 -11.27
C GLY A 134 2.59 11.97 -11.21
N VAL A 135 1.56 11.71 -10.40
CA VAL A 135 0.47 12.67 -10.13
C VAL A 135 1.00 13.91 -9.43
N ARG A 136 1.83 13.75 -8.39
CA ARG A 136 2.44 14.86 -7.65
C ARG A 136 3.28 15.76 -8.56
N ALA A 137 4.10 15.17 -9.42
CA ALA A 137 4.92 15.94 -10.36
C ALA A 137 4.09 16.79 -11.35
N LYS A 138 2.86 16.38 -11.66
CA LYS A 138 1.93 17.13 -12.51
C LYS A 138 1.16 18.23 -11.76
N GLN A 139 1.09 18.15 -10.43
CA GLN A 139 0.39 19.13 -9.60
C GLN A 139 1.24 20.33 -9.18
N ILE A 140 2.57 20.25 -9.31
CA ILE A 140 3.49 21.35 -9.04
C ILE A 140 3.73 22.19 -10.29
N SER A 141 4.23 23.43 -10.15
CA SER A 141 4.58 24.28 -11.28
C SER A 141 5.69 23.66 -12.16
N ASP A 142 5.71 24.04 -13.43
CA ASP A 142 6.73 23.56 -14.37
C ASP A 142 8.16 23.92 -13.92
N GLU A 143 8.32 25.10 -13.31
CA GLU A 143 9.59 25.54 -12.73
C GLU A 143 10.06 24.60 -11.61
N ARG A 144 9.20 24.31 -10.63
CA ARG A 144 9.52 23.37 -9.53
C ARG A 144 9.78 21.97 -10.05
N ARG A 145 9.01 21.51 -11.02
CA ARG A 145 9.19 20.19 -11.63
C ARG A 145 10.53 20.10 -12.37
N HIS A 146 10.89 21.14 -13.13
CA HIS A 146 12.18 21.20 -13.81
C HIS A 146 13.34 21.28 -12.83
N ALA A 147 13.23 22.05 -11.78
CA ALA A 147 14.23 22.13 -10.72
C ALA A 147 14.41 20.77 -10.01
N TRP A 148 13.34 20.08 -9.68
CA TRP A 148 13.38 18.73 -9.10
C TRP A 148 14.08 17.72 -10.02
N HIS A 149 13.68 17.70 -11.29
CA HIS A 149 14.30 16.83 -12.31
C HIS A 149 15.80 17.10 -12.45
N SER A 150 16.19 18.38 -12.56
CA SER A 150 17.59 18.78 -12.79
C SER A 150 18.48 18.53 -11.56
N ALA A 151 17.96 18.74 -10.36
CA ALA A 151 18.69 18.49 -9.11
C ALA A 151 18.71 17.00 -8.71
N GLY A 152 17.83 16.19 -9.27
CA GLY A 152 17.62 14.79 -8.88
C GLY A 152 16.86 14.59 -7.58
N TRP A 153 16.74 15.61 -6.74
CA TRP A 153 16.07 15.58 -5.43
C TRP A 153 15.20 16.82 -5.24
N MET A 154 13.99 16.60 -4.70
CA MET A 154 13.13 17.69 -4.30
C MET A 154 13.11 17.81 -2.77
N PRO A 155 13.58 18.91 -2.20
CA PRO A 155 13.29 19.20 -0.81
C PRO A 155 11.81 19.58 -0.67
N TRP A 156 11.11 18.95 0.26
CA TRP A 156 9.75 19.33 0.63
C TRP A 156 9.83 20.50 1.63
N ASP A 157 10.02 21.70 1.14
CA ASP A 157 10.19 22.87 2.00
C ASP A 157 8.92 23.25 2.77
N ASP A 158 7.77 22.80 2.29
CA ASP A 158 6.45 23.21 2.80
C ASP A 158 5.93 22.32 3.95
N ASP A 159 6.55 21.15 4.18
CA ASP A 159 6.14 20.20 5.22
C ASP A 159 7.34 19.78 6.09
N PRO A 160 7.31 20.06 7.42
CA PRO A 160 8.40 19.68 8.33
C PRO A 160 8.72 18.19 8.33
N VAL A 161 7.74 17.33 8.08
CA VAL A 161 7.94 15.87 8.01
C VAL A 161 8.75 15.50 6.77
N HIS A 162 8.44 16.11 5.62
CA HIS A 162 9.10 15.81 4.36
C HIS A 162 10.48 16.43 4.21
N ARG A 163 10.82 17.48 4.99
CA ARG A 163 12.20 18.02 5.03
C ARG A 163 13.24 16.97 5.38
N ASN A 164 12.87 16.02 6.24
CA ASN A 164 13.76 14.94 6.68
C ASN A 164 13.80 13.75 5.70
N TYR A 165 12.91 13.75 4.70
CA TYR A 165 12.76 12.66 3.75
C TYR A 165 12.72 13.20 2.31
N PRO A 166 13.86 13.67 1.77
CA PRO A 166 13.92 14.19 0.42
C PRO A 166 13.61 13.08 -0.59
N ILE A 167 12.82 13.43 -1.62
CA ILE A 167 12.36 12.46 -2.61
C ILE A 167 13.16 12.60 -3.89
N ALA A 168 13.80 11.51 -4.32
CA ALA A 168 14.51 11.45 -5.59
C ALA A 168 13.55 11.58 -6.76
N TRP A 169 13.97 12.24 -7.86
CA TRP A 169 13.20 12.28 -9.11
C TRP A 169 12.91 10.88 -9.66
N LYS A 170 13.75 9.92 -9.37
CA LYS A 170 13.57 8.51 -9.75
C LYS A 170 12.23 7.92 -9.28
N TRP A 171 11.68 8.38 -8.16
CA TRP A 171 10.33 8.00 -7.73
C TRP A 171 9.25 8.38 -8.75
N VAL A 172 9.41 9.53 -9.45
CA VAL A 172 8.50 9.97 -10.50
C VAL A 172 8.64 9.06 -11.72
N GLU A 173 9.87 8.81 -12.16
CA GLU A 173 10.16 7.95 -13.32
C GLU A 173 9.61 6.53 -13.13
N GLU A 174 9.84 5.94 -11.96
CA GLU A 174 9.33 4.60 -11.62
C GLU A 174 7.80 4.59 -11.51
N SER A 175 7.20 5.62 -10.89
CA SER A 175 5.75 5.75 -10.81
C SER A 175 5.11 5.81 -12.19
N GLU A 176 5.64 6.63 -13.09
CA GLU A 176 5.13 6.76 -14.46
C GLU A 176 5.33 5.47 -15.29
N ALA A 177 6.48 4.81 -15.12
CA ALA A 177 6.77 3.55 -15.81
C ALA A 177 5.79 2.44 -15.38
N LEU A 178 5.61 2.27 -14.08
CA LEU A 178 4.67 1.30 -13.50
C LEU A 178 3.21 1.60 -13.87
N TRP A 179 2.83 2.89 -13.87
CA TRP A 179 1.48 3.29 -14.24
C TRP A 179 1.13 2.94 -15.68
N LYS A 180 2.08 3.08 -16.60
CA LYS A 180 1.89 2.74 -18.01
C LYS A 180 1.51 1.26 -18.20
N THR A 181 2.07 0.38 -17.38
CA THR A 181 1.89 -1.07 -17.50
C THR A 181 0.88 -1.66 -16.50
N THR A 182 0.27 -0.82 -15.65
CA THR A 182 -0.63 -1.26 -14.57
C THR A 182 -1.82 -2.11 -15.07
N PHE A 183 -2.25 -1.92 -16.32
CA PHE A 183 -3.41 -2.58 -16.91
C PHE A 183 -3.06 -3.60 -18.02
N ASP A 184 -1.78 -3.87 -18.27
CA ASP A 184 -1.35 -4.75 -19.36
C ASP A 184 -1.62 -6.24 -19.06
N ARG A 185 -1.60 -6.60 -17.79
CA ARG A 185 -1.90 -7.96 -17.33
C ARG A 185 -2.80 -7.86 -16.11
N LEU A 186 -4.03 -8.27 -16.26
CA LEU A 186 -5.03 -8.21 -15.21
C LEU A 186 -5.35 -9.62 -14.72
N ARG A 187 -5.10 -9.88 -13.45
CA ARG A 187 -5.58 -11.04 -12.74
C ARG A 187 -6.84 -10.64 -11.96
N PRO A 188 -8.00 -11.23 -12.21
CA PRO A 188 -9.22 -10.89 -11.49
C PRO A 188 -9.11 -11.33 -10.03
N VAL A 189 -8.97 -10.35 -9.15
CA VAL A 189 -8.95 -10.51 -7.69
C VAL A 189 -10.07 -9.69 -7.09
N LYS A 190 -10.84 -10.27 -6.18
CA LYS A 190 -11.90 -9.55 -5.47
C LYS A 190 -11.32 -8.32 -4.78
N THR A 191 -11.67 -7.14 -5.26
CA THR A 191 -11.09 -5.89 -4.83
C THR A 191 -12.15 -4.96 -4.27
N THR A 192 -11.91 -4.42 -3.07
CA THR A 192 -12.70 -3.34 -2.49
C THR A 192 -11.80 -2.11 -2.30
N ILE A 193 -12.16 -1.00 -2.92
CA ILE A 193 -11.53 0.30 -2.67
C ILE A 193 -12.41 1.09 -1.70
N LEU A 194 -11.82 1.58 -0.64
CA LEU A 194 -12.44 2.49 0.34
C LEU A 194 -11.75 3.84 0.25
N HIS A 195 -12.49 4.91 -0.05
CA HIS A 195 -11.89 6.24 -0.20
C HIS A 195 -12.73 7.30 0.49
N GLY A 196 -12.05 8.19 1.23
CA GLY A 196 -12.69 9.31 1.93
C GLY A 196 -13.13 10.40 0.95
N LEU A 197 -14.38 10.84 1.03
CA LEU A 197 -14.93 11.91 0.19
C LEU A 197 -14.23 13.26 0.40
N HIS A 198 -13.65 13.48 1.60
CA HIS A 198 -12.94 14.70 1.96
C HIS A 198 -11.40 14.53 1.96
N ASP A 199 -10.90 13.51 1.24
CA ASP A 199 -9.47 13.29 1.10
C ASP A 199 -8.85 14.38 0.22
N THR A 200 -8.02 15.22 0.84
CA THR A 200 -7.29 16.31 0.17
C THR A 200 -5.84 15.95 -0.13
N VAL A 201 -5.37 14.78 0.33
CA VAL A 201 -4.01 14.29 0.09
C VAL A 201 -3.96 13.46 -1.19
N ILE A 202 -4.84 12.49 -1.29
CA ILE A 202 -5.06 11.67 -2.49
C ILE A 202 -6.53 11.85 -2.89
N LEU A 203 -6.76 12.58 -3.97
CA LEU A 203 -8.14 12.91 -4.35
C LEU A 203 -8.94 11.64 -4.74
N PRO A 204 -10.18 11.47 -4.24
CA PRO A 204 -10.99 10.28 -4.49
C PRO A 204 -11.33 10.07 -5.98
N VAL A 205 -11.27 11.13 -6.78
CA VAL A 205 -11.41 11.02 -8.25
C VAL A 205 -10.37 10.09 -8.86
N GLY A 206 -9.16 9.99 -8.29
CA GLY A 206 -8.13 9.04 -8.75
C GLY A 206 -8.57 7.59 -8.63
N SER A 207 -9.29 7.22 -7.56
CA SER A 207 -9.86 5.87 -7.41
C SER A 207 -10.99 5.62 -8.41
N SER A 208 -11.86 6.62 -8.66
CA SER A 208 -12.91 6.48 -9.68
C SER A 208 -12.31 6.28 -11.08
N GLN A 209 -11.33 7.10 -11.45
CA GLN A 209 -10.63 6.98 -12.75
C GLN A 209 -9.91 5.64 -12.90
N PHE A 210 -9.33 5.12 -11.81
CA PHE A 210 -8.71 3.80 -11.82
C PHE A 210 -9.74 2.70 -12.11
N VAL A 211 -10.89 2.74 -11.42
CA VAL A 211 -11.97 1.76 -11.62
C VAL A 211 -12.53 1.86 -13.03
N ASP A 212 -12.81 3.06 -13.52
CA ASP A 212 -13.33 3.26 -14.88
C ASP A 212 -12.35 2.67 -15.91
N ARG A 213 -11.06 2.98 -15.81
CA ARG A 213 -10.05 2.45 -16.72
C ARG A 213 -9.91 0.93 -16.62
N LEU A 214 -9.98 0.37 -15.40
CA LEU A 214 -9.94 -1.07 -15.18
C LEU A 214 -11.11 -1.77 -15.86
N LEU A 215 -12.33 -1.25 -15.70
CA LEU A 215 -13.53 -1.83 -16.30
C LEU A 215 -13.59 -1.64 -17.82
N VAL A 216 -12.90 -0.65 -18.38
CA VAL A 216 -12.70 -0.55 -19.85
C VAL A 216 -11.78 -1.68 -20.33
N CYS A 217 -10.75 -2.06 -19.56
CA CYS A 217 -9.84 -3.15 -19.93
C CYS A 217 -10.46 -4.54 -19.68
N GLU A 218 -11.21 -4.71 -18.58
CA GLU A 218 -11.84 -5.95 -18.16
C GLU A 218 -13.19 -5.66 -17.48
N ALA A 219 -14.25 -5.68 -18.27
CA ALA A 219 -15.60 -5.27 -17.84
C ALA A 219 -16.18 -6.10 -16.70
N THR A 220 -15.71 -7.33 -16.50
CA THR A 220 -16.17 -8.25 -15.46
C THR A 220 -15.26 -8.28 -14.23
N PHE A 221 -14.28 -7.37 -14.14
CA PHE A 221 -13.35 -7.36 -13.01
C PHE A 221 -14.10 -7.19 -11.67
N PRO A 222 -13.86 -8.08 -10.69
CA PRO A 222 -14.62 -8.07 -9.43
C PRO A 222 -14.16 -6.95 -8.48
N ILE A 223 -14.52 -5.70 -8.81
CA ILE A 223 -14.13 -4.51 -8.05
C ILE A 223 -15.35 -3.76 -7.51
N LYS A 224 -15.21 -3.24 -6.28
CA LYS A 224 -16.17 -2.35 -5.63
C LYS A 224 -15.45 -1.08 -5.19
N LEU A 225 -15.97 0.09 -5.52
CA LEU A 225 -15.54 1.37 -4.98
C LEU A 225 -16.57 1.88 -3.98
N LYS A 226 -16.15 2.13 -2.74
CA LYS A 226 -16.96 2.70 -1.68
C LYS A 226 -16.39 4.08 -1.30
N LEU A 227 -17.09 5.13 -1.69
CA LEU A 227 -16.80 6.50 -1.25
C LEU A 227 -17.53 6.74 0.06
N VAL A 228 -16.80 7.12 1.11
CA VAL A 228 -17.34 7.28 2.46
C VAL A 228 -16.99 8.65 3.02
N PRO A 229 -17.82 9.23 3.91
CA PRO A 229 -17.43 10.43 4.63
C PRO A 229 -16.11 10.21 5.37
N GLY A 230 -15.13 11.09 5.21
CA GLY A 230 -13.82 10.97 5.86
C GLY A 230 -12.69 11.59 5.06
N ASP A 231 -11.57 11.80 5.74
CA ASP A 231 -10.31 12.31 5.18
C ASP A 231 -9.43 11.16 4.66
N HIS A 232 -8.16 11.48 4.28
CA HIS A 232 -7.17 10.49 3.85
C HIS A 232 -6.88 9.40 4.88
N ARG A 233 -7.01 9.72 6.16
CA ARG A 233 -6.64 8.80 7.24
C ARG A 233 -7.67 7.70 7.44
N LEU A 234 -8.97 7.99 7.25
CA LEU A 234 -10.05 7.02 7.50
C LEU A 234 -9.81 6.23 8.79
N SER A 235 -9.68 6.92 9.94
CA SER A 235 -9.21 6.32 11.19
C SER A 235 -10.25 6.38 12.32
N SER A 236 -11.48 6.81 12.04
CA SER A 236 -12.55 6.75 13.04
C SER A 236 -12.95 5.31 13.34
N PRO A 237 -13.60 5.04 14.48
CA PRO A 237 -14.09 3.69 14.82
C PRO A 237 -14.95 3.08 13.71
N GLU A 238 -15.81 3.88 13.08
CA GLU A 238 -16.71 3.44 11.99
C GLU A 238 -15.91 3.03 10.75
N HIS A 239 -14.81 3.73 10.45
CA HIS A 239 -13.91 3.37 9.37
C HIS A 239 -13.16 2.07 9.66
N LEU A 240 -12.67 1.89 10.88
CA LEU A 240 -11.98 0.67 11.29
C LEU A 240 -12.89 -0.56 11.20
N ASP A 241 -14.15 -0.42 11.63
CA ASP A 241 -15.17 -1.46 11.49
C ASP A 241 -15.49 -1.75 10.00
N LEU A 242 -15.56 -0.71 9.17
CA LEU A 242 -15.75 -0.89 7.72
C LEU A 242 -14.60 -1.69 7.09
N PHE A 243 -13.35 -1.47 7.51
CA PHE A 243 -12.22 -2.27 7.03
C PHE A 243 -12.36 -3.73 7.44
N GLN A 244 -12.69 -4.00 8.69
CA GLN A 244 -12.90 -5.36 9.20
C GLN A 244 -14.03 -6.07 8.44
N ARG A 245 -15.14 -5.39 8.18
CA ARG A 245 -16.22 -5.94 7.34
C ARG A 245 -15.77 -6.19 5.90
N SER A 246 -14.98 -5.30 5.32
CA SER A 246 -14.49 -5.44 3.94
C SER A 246 -13.53 -6.62 3.75
N VAL A 247 -12.76 -7.00 4.77
CA VAL A 247 -11.91 -8.21 4.72
C VAL A 247 -12.73 -9.50 4.87
N GLN A 248 -13.91 -9.43 5.51
CA GLN A 248 -14.81 -10.58 5.73
C GLN A 248 -15.82 -10.80 4.60
N GLU A 249 -16.08 -9.78 3.74
CA GLU A 249 -17.19 -9.85 2.77
C GLU A 249 -17.24 -11.22 2.09
N LYS A 250 -18.33 -11.96 2.41
CA LYS A 250 -18.71 -13.16 1.64
C LYS A 250 -19.25 -12.71 0.29
N ASP A 251 -19.15 -13.58 -0.66
CA ASP A 251 -19.63 -13.36 -2.04
C ASP A 251 -21.12 -13.07 -2.11
#